data_c0ced16891aad56a9035acc5e5baf97d
#
_entry.id   c0ced16891aad56a9035acc5e5baf97d
#
_cell.length_a   1.000
_cell.length_b   1.000
_cell.length_c   1.000
_cell.angle_alpha   90.00
_cell.angle_beta   90.00
_cell.angle_gamma   90.00
#
_symmetry.space_group_name_H-M   'P 1'
#
loop_
_entity.id
_entity.type
_entity.pdbx_description
1 polymer ?
#
loop_
_entity_poly.entity_id
_entity_poly.type
_entity_poly.pdbx_seq_one_letter_code
_entity_poly.pdbx_strand_id
1 'polypeptide(L)'
;HRADIGSYTVKLGAAHGVKLRKVEKAESPNYLFLTLDISASAKPQTVPIIFSKGESVFTQAFPILARNQAVKAQGVNNRDVIYLIFPDRFSNGDPSNDNVAGMREGLQRDSLVGRHGGDLQGIINHLDYIQDLGISTIWLNPELENDQKHASYHGYAVTDHYRVDRRFGTNDLLRELVQQCHKRNIKVVRDVVLNHIGGQHWWMEDLPSKDWLNQWPTFTRTTYR
;
A
#
# COMPACT_ATOMS: atom_id res chain seq x y z
N HIS A 1 6.91 11.32 8.40
CA HIS A 1 8.29 11.43 7.94
C HIS A 1 8.53 12.75 7.22
N ARG A 2 9.54 13.48 7.64
CA ARG A 2 10.01 14.72 7.02
C ARG A 2 11.36 15.09 7.64
N ALA A 3 12.29 15.64 6.86
CA ALA A 3 13.58 16.09 7.35
C ALA A 3 13.44 16.98 8.59
N ASP A 4 14.15 16.62 9.67
CA ASP A 4 14.23 17.31 10.96
C ASP A 4 12.88 17.51 11.68
N ILE A 5 11.86 16.70 11.37
CA ILE A 5 10.52 16.81 12.01
C ILE A 5 10.59 16.61 13.53
N GLY A 6 11.56 15.82 14.01
CA GLY A 6 11.80 15.56 15.44
C GLY A 6 12.11 16.81 16.28
N SER A 7 12.50 17.91 15.64
CA SER A 7 12.74 19.20 16.31
C SER A 7 11.48 20.08 16.46
N TYR A 8 10.37 19.69 15.82
CA TYR A 8 9.13 20.46 15.89
C TYR A 8 8.29 20.09 17.11
N THR A 9 7.58 21.07 17.64
CA THR A 9 6.47 20.84 18.58
C THR A 9 5.20 20.56 17.79
N VAL A 10 4.31 19.74 18.36
CA VAL A 10 3.07 19.32 17.67
C VAL A 10 1.86 19.72 18.49
N LYS A 11 0.85 20.30 17.84
CA LYS A 11 -0.47 20.59 18.43
C LYS A 11 -1.55 20.20 17.41
N LEU A 12 -2.73 19.85 17.93
CA LEU A 12 -3.93 19.76 17.08
C LEU A 12 -4.59 21.14 16.99
N GLY A 13 -5.08 21.46 15.80
CA GLY A 13 -6.06 22.53 15.63
C GLY A 13 -7.43 22.11 16.17
N ALA A 14 -8.47 22.89 15.84
CA ALA A 14 -9.83 22.58 16.27
C ALA A 14 -10.25 21.20 15.76
N ALA A 15 -10.59 20.31 16.69
CA ALA A 15 -11.03 18.96 16.39
C ALA A 15 -12.02 18.47 17.44
N HIS A 16 -13.16 17.93 16.98
CA HIS A 16 -14.17 17.41 17.87
C HIS A 16 -13.94 15.91 18.13
N GLY A 17 -13.80 15.54 19.41
CA GLY A 17 -13.62 14.14 19.80
C GLY A 17 -12.26 13.53 19.43
N VAL A 18 -11.23 14.37 19.14
CA VAL A 18 -9.87 13.93 18.86
C VAL A 18 -8.90 14.68 19.77
N LYS A 19 -7.99 13.93 20.40
CA LYS A 19 -6.95 14.47 21.27
C LYS A 19 -5.59 13.91 20.91
N LEU A 20 -4.57 14.73 20.95
CA LEU A 20 -3.18 14.29 20.88
C LEU A 20 -2.79 13.74 22.25
N ARG A 21 -2.59 12.43 22.34
CA ARG A 21 -2.22 11.75 23.60
C ARG A 21 -0.71 11.77 23.83
N LYS A 22 0.07 11.51 22.77
CA LYS A 22 1.51 11.37 22.88
C LYS A 22 2.21 11.80 21.58
N VAL A 23 3.38 12.38 21.74
CA VAL A 23 4.35 12.68 20.67
C VAL A 23 5.65 11.98 21.03
N GLU A 24 6.13 11.08 20.19
CA GLU A 24 7.34 10.31 20.40
C GLU A 24 8.34 10.62 19.30
N LYS A 25 9.57 10.95 19.70
CA LYS A 25 10.68 11.11 18.78
C LYS A 25 11.31 9.75 18.51
N ALA A 26 11.69 9.53 17.26
CA ALA A 26 12.50 8.38 16.87
C ALA A 26 13.99 8.67 17.06
N GLU A 27 14.86 7.66 16.84
CA GLU A 27 16.31 7.87 16.77
C GLU A 27 16.67 8.76 15.59
N SER A 28 16.05 8.52 14.42
CA SER A 28 16.15 9.44 13.30
C SER A 28 15.39 10.74 13.59
N PRO A 29 16.03 11.92 13.40
CA PRO A 29 15.36 13.20 13.58
C PRO A 29 14.23 13.45 12.58
N ASN A 30 14.09 12.61 11.57
CA ASN A 30 13.15 12.76 10.47
C ASN A 30 11.78 12.12 10.75
N TYR A 31 11.58 11.57 11.97
CA TYR A 31 10.33 10.92 12.35
C TYR A 31 9.77 11.47 13.65
N LEU A 32 8.44 11.57 13.67
CA LEU A 32 7.62 11.70 14.88
C LEU A 32 6.48 10.69 14.82
N PHE A 33 6.26 9.98 15.93
CA PHE A 33 5.09 9.14 16.12
C PHE A 33 4.05 9.88 16.97
N LEU A 34 2.85 10.00 16.44
CA LEU A 34 1.75 10.72 17.08
C LEU A 34 0.68 9.71 17.50
N THR A 35 0.37 9.66 18.78
CA THR A 35 -0.77 8.87 19.27
C THR A 35 -1.98 9.78 19.42
N LEU A 36 -3.04 9.49 18.69
CA LEU A 36 -4.31 10.21 18.75
C LEU A 36 -5.37 9.35 19.45
N ASP A 37 -6.06 9.94 20.41
CA ASP A 37 -7.29 9.36 20.96
C ASP A 37 -8.48 9.88 20.17
N ILE A 38 -9.20 8.96 19.51
CA ILE A 38 -10.39 9.26 18.72
C ILE A 38 -11.61 8.71 19.43
N SER A 39 -12.47 9.62 19.93
CA SER A 39 -13.71 9.25 20.60
C SER A 39 -14.67 8.50 19.66
N ALA A 40 -15.46 7.59 20.23
CA ALA A 40 -16.54 6.93 19.51
C ALA A 40 -17.57 7.92 18.94
N SER A 41 -17.70 9.09 19.55
CA SER A 41 -18.58 10.20 19.11
C SER A 41 -17.94 11.14 18.10
N ALA A 42 -16.68 10.93 17.73
CA ALA A 42 -16.02 11.77 16.73
C ALA A 42 -16.75 11.68 15.38
N LYS A 43 -17.05 12.84 14.80
CA LYS A 43 -17.68 12.95 13.49
C LYS A 43 -16.61 13.01 12.39
N PRO A 44 -16.95 12.68 11.14
CA PRO A 44 -16.06 12.90 10.00
C PRO A 44 -15.61 14.35 9.95
N GLN A 45 -14.31 14.56 9.86
CA GLN A 45 -13.69 15.89 9.87
C GLN A 45 -12.25 15.81 9.38
N THR A 46 -11.68 16.94 9.02
CA THR A 46 -10.23 17.05 8.82
C THR A 46 -9.61 17.69 10.05
N VAL A 47 -8.74 16.96 10.73
CA VAL A 47 -8.01 17.44 11.91
C VAL A 47 -6.72 18.12 11.45
N PRO A 48 -6.52 19.41 11.71
CA PRO A 48 -5.24 20.06 11.44
C PRO A 48 -4.22 19.60 12.49
N ILE A 49 -3.11 19.02 12.05
CA ILE A 49 -1.94 18.74 12.90
C ILE A 49 -0.93 19.85 12.61
N ILE A 50 -0.67 20.69 13.59
CA ILE A 50 0.17 21.88 13.47
C ILE A 50 1.55 21.56 14.03
N PHE A 51 2.56 21.76 13.21
CA PHE A 51 3.98 21.60 13.56
C PHE A 51 4.63 22.98 13.62
N SER A 52 5.38 23.26 14.69
CA SER A 52 6.03 24.56 14.89
C SER A 52 7.44 24.43 15.45
N LYS A 53 8.38 25.23 14.89
CA LYS A 53 9.77 25.35 15.31
C LYS A 53 10.24 26.80 15.06
N GLY A 54 10.36 27.59 16.12
CA GLY A 54 10.60 29.05 15.97
C GLY A 54 9.52 29.68 15.09
N GLU A 55 9.93 30.39 14.05
CA GLU A 55 9.01 31.01 13.07
C GLU A 55 8.46 30.04 12.02
N SER A 56 9.06 28.85 11.91
CA SER A 56 8.62 27.83 10.94
C SER A 56 7.38 27.12 11.46
N VAL A 57 6.27 27.28 10.74
CA VAL A 57 4.99 26.63 11.05
C VAL A 57 4.42 26.00 9.78
N PHE A 58 3.96 24.75 9.88
CA PHE A 58 3.18 24.12 8.83
C PHE A 58 2.07 23.25 9.41
N THR A 59 1.08 22.94 8.60
CA THR A 59 -0.07 22.13 9.02
C THR A 59 -0.21 20.93 8.09
N GLN A 60 -0.37 19.75 8.70
CA GLN A 60 -0.75 18.51 8.01
C GLN A 60 -2.23 18.24 8.25
N ALA A 61 -3.00 18.11 7.19
CA ALA A 61 -4.38 17.69 7.26
C ALA A 61 -4.47 16.18 7.54
N PHE A 62 -5.20 15.78 8.58
CA PHE A 62 -5.47 14.39 8.91
C PHE A 62 -6.97 14.12 8.80
N PRO A 63 -7.44 13.42 7.74
CA PRO A 63 -8.85 13.17 7.54
C PRO A 63 -9.34 12.03 8.45
N ILE A 64 -10.42 12.29 9.19
CA ILE A 64 -11.23 11.27 9.84
C ILE A 64 -12.44 11.03 8.96
N LEU A 65 -12.47 9.88 8.31
CA LEU A 65 -13.52 9.53 7.38
C LEU A 65 -14.78 9.03 8.10
N ALA A 66 -15.92 9.13 7.43
CA ALA A 66 -17.13 8.49 7.88
C ALA A 66 -16.95 6.97 7.94
N ARG A 67 -17.46 6.35 9.00
CA ARG A 67 -17.52 4.89 9.07
C ARG A 67 -18.49 4.37 8.00
N ASN A 68 -18.01 3.47 7.18
CA ASN A 68 -18.87 2.80 6.22
C ASN A 68 -19.77 1.79 6.96
N GLN A 69 -21.05 2.12 7.13
CA GLN A 69 -22.01 1.25 7.79
C GLN A 69 -22.61 0.19 6.83
N ALA A 70 -22.47 0.40 5.53
CA ALA A 70 -23.08 -0.46 4.52
C ALA A 70 -22.26 -1.70 4.17
N VAL A 71 -20.96 -1.72 4.49
CA VAL A 71 -20.07 -2.83 4.12
C VAL A 71 -19.71 -3.62 5.38
N LYS A 72 -20.36 -4.77 5.54
CA LYS A 72 -19.81 -5.83 6.39
C LYS A 72 -18.76 -6.57 5.54
N ALA A 73 -17.52 -6.62 6.02
CA ALA A 73 -16.49 -7.44 5.39
C ALA A 73 -17.00 -8.89 5.30
N GLN A 74 -17.12 -9.38 4.07
CA GLN A 74 -17.50 -10.76 3.83
C GLN A 74 -16.23 -11.58 3.72
N GLY A 75 -16.03 -12.52 4.65
CA GLY A 75 -14.95 -13.48 4.57
C GLY A 75 -15.15 -14.49 3.42
N VAL A 76 -14.09 -15.23 3.13
CA VAL A 76 -14.12 -16.38 2.24
C VAL A 76 -14.63 -17.59 3.02
N ASN A 77 -15.41 -18.46 2.39
CA ASN A 77 -15.94 -19.67 2.97
C ASN A 77 -15.92 -20.83 1.95
N ASN A 78 -16.40 -22.02 2.32
CA ASN A 78 -16.35 -23.24 1.50
C ASN A 78 -17.24 -23.24 0.25
N ARG A 79 -18.01 -22.17 0.00
CA ARG A 79 -18.78 -21.96 -1.22
C ARG A 79 -18.03 -21.10 -2.26
N ASP A 80 -16.90 -20.53 -1.86
CA ASP A 80 -16.14 -19.65 -2.73
C ASP A 80 -15.21 -20.46 -3.65
N VAL A 81 -15.21 -20.10 -4.91
CA VAL A 81 -14.22 -20.54 -5.89
C VAL A 81 -13.23 -19.42 -6.07
N ILE A 82 -11.98 -19.66 -5.65
CA ILE A 82 -10.94 -18.63 -5.62
C ILE A 82 -10.05 -18.76 -6.85
N TYR A 83 -9.85 -17.66 -7.56
CA TYR A 83 -8.90 -17.56 -8.65
C TYR A 83 -7.73 -16.64 -8.26
N LEU A 84 -6.54 -17.24 -8.12
CA LEU A 84 -5.32 -16.47 -7.90
C LEU A 84 -4.90 -15.82 -9.21
N ILE A 85 -4.81 -14.49 -9.19
CA ILE A 85 -4.38 -13.68 -10.33
C ILE A 85 -3.02 -13.05 -10.02
N PHE A 86 -2.10 -13.31 -10.91
CA PHE A 86 -0.81 -12.66 -10.99
C PHE A 86 -0.95 -11.48 -11.97
N PRO A 87 -1.09 -10.21 -11.51
CA PRO A 87 -1.44 -9.10 -12.41
C PRO A 87 -0.51 -9.00 -13.63
N ASP A 88 0.82 -9.01 -13.40
CA ASP A 88 1.82 -8.92 -14.47
C ASP A 88 1.69 -10.00 -15.55
N ARG A 89 1.12 -11.17 -15.19
CA ARG A 89 1.05 -12.36 -16.07
C ARG A 89 -0.33 -12.60 -16.65
N PHE A 90 -1.33 -11.82 -16.25
CA PHE A 90 -2.71 -12.09 -16.65
C PHE A 90 -3.05 -11.47 -18.00
N SER A 91 -3.14 -10.18 -18.09
CA SER A 91 -3.48 -9.46 -19.33
C SER A 91 -2.98 -8.03 -19.26
N ASN A 92 -2.44 -7.53 -20.36
CA ASN A 92 -2.09 -6.12 -20.54
C ASN A 92 -3.32 -5.36 -21.05
N GLY A 93 -3.86 -4.49 -20.24
CA GLY A 93 -5.03 -3.67 -20.57
C GLY A 93 -4.65 -2.23 -20.92
N ASP A 94 -3.48 -1.78 -20.47
CA ASP A 94 -2.94 -0.44 -20.73
C ASP A 94 -1.45 -0.48 -21.07
N PRO A 95 -1.07 -0.63 -22.34
CA PRO A 95 0.34 -0.65 -22.75
C PRO A 95 1.12 0.62 -22.41
N SER A 96 0.46 1.71 -22.05
CA SER A 96 1.14 2.97 -21.70
C SER A 96 1.87 2.89 -20.37
N ASN A 97 1.50 1.95 -19.49
CA ASN A 97 2.12 1.72 -18.19
C ASN A 97 3.24 0.65 -18.20
N ASP A 98 3.50 -0.01 -19.32
CA ASP A 98 4.52 -1.05 -19.47
C ASP A 98 5.92 -0.57 -19.05
N ASN A 99 6.23 0.69 -19.38
CA ASN A 99 7.52 1.33 -19.09
C ASN A 99 7.30 2.69 -18.43
N VAL A 100 7.46 2.75 -17.14
CA VAL A 100 7.25 3.99 -16.36
C VAL A 100 8.59 4.67 -16.09
N ALA A 101 8.71 5.94 -16.45
CA ALA A 101 9.91 6.73 -16.19
C ALA A 101 10.27 6.74 -14.70
N GLY A 102 11.54 6.47 -14.39
CA GLY A 102 12.04 6.40 -13.01
C GLY A 102 11.83 5.05 -12.31
N MET A 103 11.17 4.08 -12.94
CA MET A 103 11.11 2.70 -12.45
C MET A 103 12.31 1.89 -12.99
N ARG A 104 12.82 0.96 -12.17
CA ARG A 104 14.05 0.21 -12.43
C ARG A 104 13.90 -0.92 -13.43
N GLU A 105 12.74 -1.55 -13.49
CA GLU A 105 12.41 -2.56 -14.50
C GLU A 105 11.28 -2.07 -15.40
N GLY A 106 11.46 -2.26 -16.69
CA GLY A 106 10.45 -2.13 -17.72
C GLY A 106 10.01 -3.49 -18.27
N LEU A 107 9.32 -3.46 -19.41
CA LEU A 107 8.81 -4.65 -20.10
C LEU A 107 9.95 -5.56 -20.59
N GLN A 108 9.88 -6.85 -20.27
CA GLN A 108 10.88 -7.88 -20.66
C GLN A 108 10.20 -9.24 -20.85
N ARG A 109 9.32 -9.36 -21.83
CA ARG A 109 8.50 -10.57 -22.07
C ARG A 109 9.32 -11.83 -22.38
N ASP A 110 10.51 -11.67 -22.92
CA ASP A 110 11.40 -12.80 -23.25
C ASP A 110 12.11 -13.38 -22.02
N SER A 111 11.98 -12.73 -20.87
CA SER A 111 12.57 -13.19 -19.61
C SER A 111 11.51 -13.80 -18.70
N LEU A 112 11.76 -15.02 -18.21
CA LEU A 112 10.88 -15.68 -17.23
C LEU A 112 10.69 -14.88 -15.94
N VAL A 113 11.70 -14.10 -15.55
CA VAL A 113 11.71 -13.27 -14.34
C VAL A 113 11.51 -11.78 -14.64
N GLY A 114 11.38 -11.42 -15.91
CA GLY A 114 11.06 -10.06 -16.33
C GLY A 114 9.58 -9.74 -16.21
N ARG A 115 9.23 -8.47 -16.35
CA ARG A 115 7.84 -8.04 -16.39
C ARG A 115 7.22 -8.30 -17.75
N HIS A 116 5.96 -8.76 -17.76
CA HIS A 116 5.22 -9.08 -18.98
C HIS A 116 4.13 -8.05 -19.32
N GLY A 117 3.91 -7.06 -18.46
CA GLY A 117 3.04 -5.92 -18.74
C GLY A 117 1.56 -6.16 -18.45
N GLY A 118 1.19 -7.27 -17.81
CA GLY A 118 -0.17 -7.41 -17.30
C GLY A 118 -0.44 -6.40 -16.18
N ASP A 119 -1.70 -5.93 -16.06
CA ASP A 119 -2.09 -4.84 -15.20
C ASP A 119 -3.54 -4.95 -14.66
N LEU A 120 -3.95 -3.99 -13.83
CA LEU A 120 -5.30 -3.96 -13.27
C LEU A 120 -6.37 -3.70 -14.33
N GLN A 121 -6.06 -2.92 -15.36
CA GLN A 121 -6.98 -2.69 -16.47
C GLN A 121 -7.24 -3.97 -17.25
N GLY A 122 -6.20 -4.78 -17.47
CA GLY A 122 -6.34 -6.10 -18.11
C GLY A 122 -7.23 -7.04 -17.31
N ILE A 123 -7.16 -6.99 -15.97
CA ILE A 123 -8.08 -7.76 -15.12
C ILE A 123 -9.51 -7.23 -15.27
N ILE A 124 -9.71 -5.91 -15.22
CA ILE A 124 -11.05 -5.30 -15.40
C ILE A 124 -11.67 -5.72 -16.74
N ASN A 125 -10.91 -5.69 -17.81
CA ASN A 125 -11.36 -6.04 -19.16
C ASN A 125 -11.82 -7.52 -19.28
N HIS A 126 -11.41 -8.38 -18.35
CA HIS A 126 -11.72 -9.82 -18.35
C HIS A 126 -12.64 -10.26 -17.21
N LEU A 127 -13.29 -9.34 -16.50
CA LEU A 127 -14.16 -9.70 -15.37
C LEU A 127 -15.39 -10.53 -15.79
N ASP A 128 -15.91 -10.33 -16.99
CA ASP A 128 -17.02 -11.14 -17.49
C ASP A 128 -16.57 -12.58 -17.75
N TYR A 129 -15.37 -12.79 -18.33
CA TYR A 129 -14.78 -14.11 -18.47
C TYR A 129 -14.56 -14.79 -17.10
N ILE A 130 -14.06 -14.05 -16.11
CA ILE A 130 -13.85 -14.56 -14.74
C ILE A 130 -15.19 -14.97 -14.11
N GLN A 131 -16.23 -14.18 -14.32
CA GLN A 131 -17.58 -14.49 -13.85
C GLN A 131 -18.15 -15.74 -14.52
N ASP A 132 -18.00 -15.87 -15.83
CA ASP A 132 -18.48 -17.02 -16.62
C ASP A 132 -17.79 -18.34 -16.23
N LEU A 133 -16.55 -18.27 -15.72
CA LEU A 133 -15.86 -19.42 -15.12
C LEU A 133 -16.46 -19.85 -13.78
N GLY A 134 -17.43 -19.13 -13.22
CA GLY A 134 -18.00 -19.41 -11.91
C GLY A 134 -17.13 -18.98 -10.74
N ILE A 135 -16.17 -18.08 -10.95
CA ILE A 135 -15.29 -17.56 -9.90
C ILE A 135 -16.10 -16.59 -9.02
N SER A 136 -16.07 -16.82 -7.71
CA SER A 136 -16.70 -15.95 -6.71
C SER A 136 -15.72 -15.08 -5.94
N THR A 137 -14.42 -15.34 -6.09
CA THR A 137 -13.37 -14.58 -5.39
C THR A 137 -12.11 -14.52 -6.24
N ILE A 138 -11.58 -13.33 -6.47
CA ILE A 138 -10.23 -13.17 -7.00
C ILE A 138 -9.25 -12.92 -5.84
N TRP A 139 -8.08 -13.51 -5.92
CA TRP A 139 -6.95 -13.24 -5.04
C TRP A 139 -5.83 -12.64 -5.88
N LEU A 140 -5.50 -11.38 -5.62
CA LEU A 140 -4.42 -10.69 -6.31
C LEU A 140 -3.09 -10.95 -5.59
N ASN A 141 -2.04 -11.31 -6.33
CA ASN A 141 -0.67 -11.14 -5.84
C ASN A 141 -0.45 -9.68 -5.45
N PRO A 142 0.56 -9.39 -4.57
CA PRO A 142 0.75 -8.03 -4.09
C PRO A 142 0.81 -7.01 -5.23
N GLU A 143 -0.10 -6.05 -5.20
CA GLU A 143 -0.24 -5.02 -6.23
C GLU A 143 0.46 -3.70 -5.85
N LEU A 144 1.02 -3.62 -4.65
CA LEU A 144 1.77 -2.45 -4.19
C LEU A 144 3.10 -2.31 -4.94
N GLU A 145 3.61 -1.08 -5.02
CA GLU A 145 4.83 -0.76 -5.76
C GLU A 145 5.99 -1.65 -5.32
N ASN A 146 6.62 -2.29 -6.31
CA ASN A 146 7.77 -3.16 -6.15
C ASN A 146 8.87 -2.74 -7.11
N ASP A 147 9.55 -1.62 -6.81
CA ASP A 147 10.59 -1.07 -7.68
C ASP A 147 11.97 -1.70 -7.38
N GLN A 148 12.08 -3.01 -7.55
CA GLN A 148 13.34 -3.73 -7.49
C GLN A 148 14.07 -3.69 -8.85
N LYS A 149 15.38 -3.96 -8.82
CA LYS A 149 16.22 -4.01 -10.03
C LYS A 149 15.93 -5.24 -10.90
N HIS A 150 15.43 -6.32 -10.28
CA HIS A 150 15.18 -7.59 -10.93
C HIS A 150 13.97 -8.27 -10.31
N ALA A 151 13.23 -9.02 -11.12
CA ALA A 151 12.11 -9.85 -10.71
C ALA A 151 10.99 -9.08 -9.96
N SER A 152 10.80 -7.79 -10.24
CA SER A 152 9.81 -6.97 -9.55
C SER A 152 8.36 -7.38 -9.86
N TYR A 153 8.16 -8.21 -10.88
CA TYR A 153 6.87 -8.65 -11.37
C TYR A 153 6.01 -9.37 -10.31
N HIS A 154 6.64 -10.03 -9.33
CA HIS A 154 5.91 -10.86 -8.37
C HIS A 154 5.25 -10.08 -7.21
N GLY A 155 5.65 -8.83 -6.94
CA GLY A 155 5.04 -7.96 -5.94
C GLY A 155 5.53 -8.15 -4.49
N TYR A 156 6.27 -9.22 -4.17
CA TYR A 156 6.62 -9.58 -2.78
C TYR A 156 7.78 -8.80 -2.16
N ALA A 157 8.37 -7.85 -2.86
CA ALA A 157 9.44 -6.99 -2.33
C ALA A 157 9.00 -5.51 -2.36
N VAL A 158 7.96 -5.19 -1.59
CA VAL A 158 7.27 -3.89 -1.60
C VAL A 158 8.24 -2.75 -1.31
N THR A 159 8.20 -1.70 -2.13
CA THR A 159 8.99 -0.47 -1.98
C THR A 159 8.15 0.76 -1.61
N ASP A 160 6.84 0.70 -1.74
CA ASP A 160 5.91 1.72 -1.26
C ASP A 160 4.57 1.08 -0.87
N HIS A 161 4.23 1.12 0.43
CA HIS A 161 3.00 0.53 0.97
C HIS A 161 1.74 1.39 0.75
N TYR A 162 1.88 2.60 0.23
CA TYR A 162 0.77 3.55 0.06
C TYR A 162 0.30 3.68 -1.39
N ARG A 163 1.01 3.04 -2.32
CA ARG A 163 0.77 3.20 -3.73
C ARG A 163 0.76 1.86 -4.46
N VAL A 164 -0.22 1.69 -5.33
CA VAL A 164 -0.22 0.62 -6.34
C VAL A 164 1.00 0.79 -7.26
N ASP A 165 1.62 -0.32 -7.67
CA ASP A 165 2.70 -0.29 -8.65
C ASP A 165 2.23 0.44 -9.91
N ARG A 166 2.97 1.47 -10.29
CA ARG A 166 2.62 2.33 -11.42
C ARG A 166 2.50 1.59 -12.75
N ARG A 167 3.13 0.42 -12.84
CA ARG A 167 3.05 -0.49 -13.99
C ARG A 167 1.81 -1.40 -13.93
N PHE A 168 1.09 -1.40 -12.81
CA PHE A 168 -0.23 -2.03 -12.68
C PHE A 168 -1.37 -1.01 -12.76
N GLY A 169 -1.07 0.28 -12.60
CA GLY A 169 -2.05 1.35 -12.63
C GLY A 169 -1.99 2.28 -11.42
N THR A 170 -3.16 2.64 -10.88
CA THR A 170 -3.29 3.62 -9.80
C THR A 170 -4.11 3.08 -8.64
N ASN A 171 -4.04 3.78 -7.48
CA ASN A 171 -4.92 3.48 -6.35
C ASN A 171 -6.41 3.61 -6.71
N ASP A 172 -6.75 4.54 -7.61
CA ASP A 172 -8.13 4.73 -8.06
C ASP A 172 -8.57 3.59 -8.97
N LEU A 173 -7.71 3.12 -9.86
CA LEU A 173 -7.98 1.96 -10.71
C LEU A 173 -8.18 0.68 -9.88
N LEU A 174 -7.40 0.51 -8.78
CA LEU A 174 -7.63 -0.61 -7.85
C LEU A 174 -9.01 -0.51 -7.18
N ARG A 175 -9.44 0.70 -6.78
CA ARG A 175 -10.81 0.90 -6.24
C ARG A 175 -11.87 0.57 -7.28
N GLU A 176 -11.64 0.96 -8.53
CA GLU A 176 -12.53 0.64 -9.64
C GLU A 176 -12.63 -0.87 -9.85
N LEU A 177 -11.50 -1.59 -9.92
CA LEU A 177 -11.48 -3.05 -10.01
C LEU A 177 -12.33 -3.69 -8.92
N VAL A 178 -12.14 -3.28 -7.65
CA VAL A 178 -12.93 -3.80 -6.52
C VAL A 178 -14.41 -3.51 -6.70
N GLN A 179 -14.79 -2.32 -7.14
CA GLN A 179 -16.20 -1.96 -7.41
C GLN A 179 -16.81 -2.80 -8.54
N GLN A 180 -16.06 -3.02 -9.62
CA GLN A 180 -16.49 -3.84 -10.74
C GLN A 180 -16.65 -5.32 -10.35
N CYS A 181 -15.74 -5.85 -9.53
CA CYS A 181 -15.85 -7.18 -8.93
C CYS A 181 -17.14 -7.29 -8.09
N HIS A 182 -17.36 -6.36 -7.17
CA HIS A 182 -18.53 -6.38 -6.29
C HIS A 182 -19.86 -6.29 -7.05
N LYS A 183 -19.94 -5.53 -8.14
CA LYS A 183 -21.12 -5.50 -9.03
C LYS A 183 -21.46 -6.87 -9.64
N ARG A 184 -20.46 -7.73 -9.78
CA ARG A 184 -20.55 -9.11 -10.29
C ARG A 184 -20.66 -10.17 -9.20
N ASN A 185 -20.82 -9.76 -7.93
CA ASN A 185 -20.74 -10.62 -6.74
C ASN A 185 -19.41 -11.38 -6.60
N ILE A 186 -18.33 -10.85 -7.14
CA ILE A 186 -16.96 -11.38 -7.00
C ILE A 186 -16.30 -10.65 -5.82
N LYS A 187 -15.80 -11.38 -4.84
CA LYS A 187 -14.99 -10.88 -3.73
C LYS A 187 -13.56 -10.62 -4.20
N VAL A 188 -12.88 -9.71 -3.51
CA VAL A 188 -11.46 -9.43 -3.76
C VAL A 188 -10.65 -9.69 -2.50
N VAL A 189 -9.65 -10.56 -2.60
CA VAL A 189 -8.63 -10.79 -1.58
C VAL A 189 -7.33 -10.15 -2.05
N ARG A 190 -6.74 -9.33 -1.21
CA ARG A 190 -5.44 -8.71 -1.44
C ARG A 190 -4.37 -9.48 -0.68
N ASP A 191 -3.27 -9.78 -1.35
CA ASP A 191 -2.08 -10.33 -0.71
C ASP A 191 -1.28 -9.20 -0.06
N VAL A 192 -1.01 -9.31 1.23
CA VAL A 192 -0.32 -8.26 2.00
C VAL A 192 0.96 -8.81 2.61
N VAL A 193 2.10 -8.25 2.25
CA VAL A 193 3.40 -8.63 2.78
C VAL A 193 3.67 -7.85 4.07
N LEU A 194 3.54 -8.52 5.23
CA LEU A 194 3.79 -7.93 6.56
C LEU A 194 5.13 -8.34 7.16
N ASN A 195 5.82 -9.33 6.58
CA ASN A 195 7.02 -9.92 7.15
C ASN A 195 8.29 -9.13 6.84
N HIS A 196 8.34 -8.46 5.70
CA HIS A 196 9.54 -7.76 5.21
C HIS A 196 9.16 -6.65 4.22
N ILE A 197 10.13 -5.82 3.90
CA ILE A 197 10.07 -4.80 2.84
C ILE A 197 11.11 -5.09 1.77
N GLY A 198 10.96 -4.51 0.60
CA GLY A 198 11.96 -4.57 -0.47
C GLY A 198 13.21 -3.77 -0.12
N GLY A 199 14.38 -4.26 -0.53
CA GLY A 199 15.66 -3.59 -0.25
C GLY A 199 15.81 -2.21 -0.91
N GLN A 200 14.88 -1.84 -1.81
CA GLN A 200 14.80 -0.51 -2.41
C GLN A 200 13.67 0.35 -1.81
N HIS A 201 13.07 -0.11 -0.70
CA HIS A 201 12.10 0.70 0.04
C HIS A 201 12.77 1.96 0.58
N TRP A 202 12.15 3.12 0.49
CA TRP A 202 12.69 4.39 0.96
C TRP A 202 13.04 4.39 2.47
N TRP A 203 12.42 3.53 3.28
CA TRP A 203 12.83 3.34 4.67
C TRP A 203 14.26 2.85 4.83
N MET A 204 14.82 2.13 3.83
CA MET A 204 16.19 1.66 3.90
C MET A 204 17.23 2.79 3.88
N GLU A 205 16.85 3.96 3.36
CA GLU A 205 17.69 5.16 3.35
C GLU A 205 17.60 5.95 4.66
N ASP A 206 16.47 5.85 5.37
CA ASP A 206 16.22 6.59 6.60
C ASP A 206 15.22 5.83 7.48
N LEU A 207 15.74 4.96 8.35
CA LEU A 207 14.91 4.20 9.29
C LEU A 207 14.55 5.06 10.51
N PRO A 208 13.36 4.88 11.10
CA PRO A 208 13.00 5.53 12.35
C PRO A 208 13.97 5.19 13.49
N SER A 209 14.39 3.93 13.59
CA SER A 209 15.37 3.42 14.55
C SER A 209 16.04 2.16 14.00
N LYS A 210 17.20 1.80 14.57
CA LYS A 210 17.99 0.65 14.10
C LYS A 210 17.31 -0.70 14.28
N ASP A 211 16.43 -0.82 15.28
CA ASP A 211 15.68 -2.05 15.61
C ASP A 211 14.53 -2.34 14.64
N TRP A 212 14.25 -1.45 13.66
CA TRP A 212 13.29 -1.73 12.59
C TRP A 212 13.80 -2.79 11.61
N LEU A 213 15.11 -3.06 11.60
CA LEU A 213 15.69 -4.16 10.84
C LEU A 213 16.28 -5.20 11.78
N ASN A 214 16.01 -6.47 11.49
CA ASN A 214 16.72 -7.55 12.14
C ASN A 214 18.20 -7.49 11.77
N GLN A 215 19.07 -7.46 12.77
CA GLN A 215 20.51 -7.37 12.59
C GLN A 215 21.21 -8.51 13.34
N TRP A 216 22.22 -9.07 12.72
CA TRP A 216 23.06 -10.12 13.30
C TRP A 216 24.54 -9.71 13.19
N PRO A 217 25.39 -10.08 14.16
CA PRO A 217 26.81 -9.76 14.14
C PRO A 217 27.58 -10.29 12.92
N THR A 218 27.09 -11.39 12.35
CA THR A 218 27.64 -12.01 11.15
C THR A 218 26.49 -12.34 10.18
N PHE A 219 26.83 -12.59 8.92
CA PHE A 219 25.82 -13.05 7.96
C PHE A 219 25.10 -14.28 8.49
N THR A 220 23.80 -14.18 8.62
CA THR A 220 22.93 -15.26 9.08
C THR A 220 21.92 -15.57 7.99
N ARG A 221 21.94 -16.81 7.51
CA ARG A 221 20.93 -17.27 6.56
C ARG A 221 19.60 -17.39 7.28
N THR A 222 18.60 -16.64 6.82
CA THR A 222 17.25 -16.76 7.37
C THR A 222 16.60 -18.07 6.96
N THR A 223 15.67 -18.56 7.76
CA THR A 223 14.88 -19.78 7.45
C THR A 223 13.80 -19.53 6.40
N TYR A 224 13.63 -18.30 5.97
CA TYR A 224 12.71 -17.94 4.89
C TYR A 224 13.30 -18.44 3.56
N ARG A 225 12.56 -19.30 2.88
CA ARG A 225 12.88 -19.85 1.56
C ARG A 225 11.81 -19.44 0.56
#